data_7f52a83af4f1182bbfd2f2994ad59c43
#
_entry.id   7f52a83af4f1182bbfd2f2994ad59c43
#
_cell.length_a   1.000
_cell.length_b   1.000
_cell.length_c   1.000
_cell.angle_alpha   90.00
_cell.angle_beta   90.00
_cell.angle_gamma   90.00
#
_symmetry.space_group_name_H-M   'P 1'
#
loop_
_entity.id
_entity.type
_entity.pdbx_description
1 polymer ?
#
loop_
_entity_poly.entity_id
_entity_poly.type
_entity_poly.pdbx_seq_one_letter_code
_entity_poly.pdbx_strand_id
1 'polypeptide(L)'
;MSDFLQLAGRPVLVFGLANRKSVAFHVGKVLAEAGAKVLYSVRSPARKESVQKLVGDSPVFVCDFEYPEQIEQLQIDVANTLDGEKLQGLVHSVAFADYSAGPLPFEQTPRNAFLQAVDVSCYSLLAVSNAFRPMLDPETGSVVAISISTTRMAAENYGFMAPVKAALDSSLCFLAKSFSTDSKVRFNAVSPGLLKTSASAGIPGYVDSYLFAEQATLRREAVQTEEVANTVAFLLSPRSSGINTQGLVIDAGMSVNYFDKDIVTAYQNGAK
;
A
#
# COMPACT_ATOMS: atom_id res chain seq x y z
N MET A 1 -15.14 -1.65 25.46
CA MET A 1 -14.52 -0.51 24.75
C MET A 1 -15.41 -0.14 23.57
N SER A 2 -15.60 1.14 23.28
CA SER A 2 -16.39 1.54 22.10
C SER A 2 -15.60 1.22 20.83
N ASP A 3 -16.21 0.50 19.88
CA ASP A 3 -15.65 0.29 18.54
C ASP A 3 -15.72 1.61 17.76
N PHE A 4 -14.77 2.52 18.02
CA PHE A 4 -14.73 3.82 17.36
C PHE A 4 -14.63 3.69 15.83
N LEU A 5 -13.84 2.75 15.34
CA LEU A 5 -13.66 2.55 13.91
C LEU A 5 -14.82 1.82 13.24
N GLN A 6 -15.69 1.17 14.01
CA GLN A 6 -16.79 0.37 13.50
C GLN A 6 -16.33 -0.74 12.54
N LEU A 7 -15.19 -1.36 12.86
CA LEU A 7 -14.60 -2.44 12.08
C LEU A 7 -14.80 -3.83 12.70
N ALA A 8 -15.31 -3.90 13.93
CA ALA A 8 -15.52 -5.18 14.61
C ALA A 8 -16.43 -6.12 13.80
N GLY A 9 -15.94 -7.32 13.55
CA GLY A 9 -16.61 -8.36 12.76
C GLY A 9 -16.63 -8.15 11.24
N ARG A 10 -16.14 -7.01 10.73
CA ARG A 10 -16.17 -6.70 9.30
C ARG A 10 -15.01 -7.34 8.55
N PRO A 11 -15.26 -8.02 7.42
CA PRO A 11 -14.19 -8.63 6.63
C PRO A 11 -13.39 -7.60 5.84
N VAL A 12 -12.05 -7.72 5.86
CA VAL A 12 -11.12 -6.91 5.06
C VAL A 12 -10.11 -7.83 4.39
N LEU A 13 -9.94 -7.70 3.07
CA LEU A 13 -8.94 -8.45 2.31
C LEU A 13 -7.68 -7.59 2.10
N VAL A 14 -6.54 -8.09 2.57
CA VAL A 14 -5.24 -7.40 2.54
C VAL A 14 -4.31 -8.10 1.56
N PHE A 15 -3.88 -7.37 0.52
CA PHE A 15 -2.92 -7.84 -0.47
C PHE A 15 -1.50 -7.42 -0.12
N GLY A 16 -0.51 -8.23 -0.52
CA GLY A 16 0.90 -7.87 -0.46
C GLY A 16 1.60 -8.21 0.86
N LEU A 17 1.02 -9.09 1.68
CA LEU A 17 1.70 -9.61 2.86
C LEU A 17 2.94 -10.42 2.46
N ALA A 18 4.12 -9.97 2.88
CA ALA A 18 5.38 -10.64 2.57
C ALA A 18 6.09 -11.21 3.81
N ASN A 19 6.16 -10.44 4.87
CA ASN A 19 6.77 -10.79 6.17
C ASN A 19 6.40 -9.74 7.22
N ARG A 20 6.99 -9.85 8.43
CA ARG A 20 6.74 -8.93 9.56
C ARG A 20 7.10 -7.46 9.29
N LYS A 21 7.93 -7.16 8.29
CA LYS A 21 8.33 -5.79 7.93
C LYS A 21 7.44 -5.17 6.85
N SER A 22 6.51 -5.92 6.26
CA SER A 22 5.60 -5.38 5.23
C SER A 22 4.52 -4.50 5.84
N VAL A 23 4.12 -3.45 5.12
CA VAL A 23 2.98 -2.59 5.48
C VAL A 23 1.72 -3.45 5.70
N ALA A 24 1.47 -4.41 4.81
CA ALA A 24 0.33 -5.33 4.92
C ALA A 24 0.27 -6.10 6.24
N PHE A 25 1.43 -6.47 6.85
CA PHE A 25 1.45 -7.13 8.14
C PHE A 25 0.96 -6.19 9.26
N HIS A 26 1.46 -4.96 9.30
CA HIS A 26 1.07 -3.97 10.30
C HIS A 26 -0.40 -3.55 10.13
N VAL A 27 -0.85 -3.40 8.88
CA VAL A 27 -2.27 -3.14 8.58
C VAL A 27 -3.15 -4.25 9.12
N GLY A 28 -2.82 -5.52 8.83
CA GLY A 28 -3.58 -6.65 9.33
C GLY A 28 -3.61 -6.73 10.85
N LYS A 29 -2.48 -6.42 11.51
CA LYS A 29 -2.39 -6.37 12.97
C LYS A 29 -3.34 -5.30 13.56
N VAL A 30 -3.29 -4.06 13.05
CA VAL A 30 -4.15 -2.97 13.50
C VAL A 30 -5.64 -3.29 13.25
N LEU A 31 -5.96 -3.87 12.08
CA LEU A 31 -7.33 -4.29 11.78
C LEU A 31 -7.84 -5.39 12.73
N ALA A 32 -6.99 -6.39 13.03
CA ALA A 32 -7.34 -7.45 13.98
C ALA A 32 -7.52 -6.90 15.40
N GLU A 33 -6.68 -5.94 15.85
CA GLU A 33 -6.83 -5.23 17.12
C GLU A 33 -8.14 -4.42 17.18
N ALA A 34 -8.60 -3.90 16.03
CA ALA A 34 -9.91 -3.25 15.89
C ALA A 34 -11.07 -4.26 15.76
N GLY A 35 -10.81 -5.57 15.84
CA GLY A 35 -11.82 -6.62 15.79
C GLY A 35 -12.28 -7.00 14.40
N ALA A 36 -11.63 -6.54 13.33
CA ALA A 36 -11.97 -6.91 11.96
C ALA A 36 -11.63 -8.38 11.65
N LYS A 37 -12.35 -9.00 10.73
CA LYS A 37 -12.02 -10.30 10.14
C LYS A 37 -11.01 -10.08 9.02
N VAL A 38 -9.74 -10.37 9.24
CA VAL A 38 -8.70 -10.10 8.24
C VAL A 38 -8.43 -11.35 7.40
N LEU A 39 -8.53 -11.17 6.08
CA LEU A 39 -8.14 -12.14 5.06
C LEU A 39 -6.90 -11.62 4.33
N TYR A 40 -6.03 -12.52 3.87
CA TYR A 40 -4.81 -12.12 3.17
C TYR A 40 -4.68 -12.80 1.81
N SER A 41 -4.09 -12.09 0.86
CA SER A 41 -3.63 -12.67 -0.39
C SER A 41 -2.13 -12.43 -0.58
N VAL A 42 -1.44 -13.47 -1.02
CA VAL A 42 0.02 -13.51 -1.22
C VAL A 42 0.37 -14.07 -2.58
N ARG A 43 1.56 -13.70 -3.09
CA ARG A 43 1.96 -14.00 -4.47
C ARG A 43 2.18 -15.51 -4.78
N SER A 44 2.55 -16.32 -3.80
CA SER A 44 2.96 -17.71 -4.09
C SER A 44 2.68 -18.68 -2.94
N PRO A 45 2.61 -20.00 -3.20
CA PRO A 45 2.46 -21.02 -2.16
C PRO A 45 3.55 -20.97 -1.10
N ALA A 46 4.81 -20.80 -1.48
CA ALA A 46 5.92 -20.66 -0.54
C ALA A 46 5.76 -19.44 0.37
N ARG A 47 5.21 -18.34 -0.18
CA ARG A 47 4.88 -17.15 0.61
C ARG A 47 3.74 -17.45 1.59
N LYS A 48 2.69 -18.16 1.15
CA LYS A 48 1.59 -18.58 2.02
C LYS A 48 2.10 -19.36 3.23
N GLU A 49 2.93 -20.37 3.03
CA GLU A 49 3.51 -21.17 4.13
C GLU A 49 4.27 -20.31 5.13
N SER A 50 5.07 -19.36 4.62
CA SER A 50 5.89 -18.48 5.46
C SER A 50 5.09 -17.49 6.28
N VAL A 51 4.00 -16.93 5.72
CA VAL A 51 3.18 -15.90 6.37
C VAL A 51 2.09 -16.50 7.26
N GLN A 52 1.61 -17.72 7.01
CA GLN A 52 0.57 -18.36 7.83
C GLN A 52 0.95 -18.38 9.30
N LYS A 53 2.24 -18.61 9.60
CA LYS A 53 2.78 -18.60 10.97
C LYS A 53 2.75 -17.21 11.64
N LEU A 54 2.59 -16.15 10.85
CA LEU A 54 2.54 -14.77 11.34
C LEU A 54 1.12 -14.29 11.63
N VAL A 55 0.12 -14.86 10.93
CA VAL A 55 -1.27 -14.39 10.95
C VAL A 55 -2.23 -15.39 11.60
N GLY A 56 -1.69 -16.50 12.14
CA GLY A 56 -2.47 -17.52 12.86
C GLY A 56 -3.53 -18.14 11.98
N ASP A 57 -4.79 -18.15 12.46
CA ASP A 57 -5.92 -18.80 11.78
C ASP A 57 -6.56 -17.92 10.68
N SER A 58 -6.05 -16.73 10.44
CA SER A 58 -6.56 -15.87 9.35
C SER A 58 -6.40 -16.56 8.00
N PRO A 59 -7.45 -16.54 7.13
CA PRO A 59 -7.35 -17.11 5.80
C PRO A 59 -6.27 -16.45 4.95
N VAL A 60 -5.43 -17.27 4.31
CA VAL A 60 -4.38 -16.81 3.38
C VAL A 60 -4.58 -17.49 2.03
N PHE A 61 -4.77 -16.70 0.99
CA PHE A 61 -4.96 -17.16 -0.38
C PHE A 61 -3.69 -16.90 -1.21
N VAL A 62 -3.52 -17.62 -2.30
CA VAL A 62 -2.44 -17.39 -3.27
C VAL A 62 -3.03 -16.71 -4.50
N CYS A 63 -2.41 -15.62 -4.93
CA CYS A 63 -2.74 -14.93 -6.17
C CYS A 63 -1.52 -14.13 -6.64
N ASP A 64 -1.00 -14.48 -7.79
CA ASP A 64 -0.03 -13.67 -8.53
C ASP A 64 -0.78 -12.82 -9.56
N PHE A 65 -0.69 -11.50 -9.44
CA PHE A 65 -1.45 -10.57 -10.26
C PHE A 65 -1.00 -10.51 -11.73
N GLU A 66 0.13 -11.10 -12.06
CA GLU A 66 0.55 -11.28 -13.45
C GLU A 66 -0.33 -12.31 -14.22
N TYR A 67 -1.21 -13.03 -13.52
CA TYR A 67 -2.09 -14.07 -14.07
C TYR A 67 -3.57 -13.75 -13.78
N PRO A 68 -4.33 -13.22 -14.76
CA PRO A 68 -5.73 -12.83 -14.57
C PRO A 68 -6.62 -13.95 -14.02
N GLU A 69 -6.39 -15.20 -14.44
CA GLU A 69 -7.13 -16.38 -13.96
C GLU A 69 -6.94 -16.63 -12.46
N GLN A 70 -5.82 -16.21 -11.87
CA GLN A 70 -5.63 -16.32 -10.42
C GLN A 70 -6.45 -15.29 -9.65
N ILE A 71 -6.74 -14.12 -10.25
CA ILE A 71 -7.62 -13.10 -9.64
C ILE A 71 -9.06 -13.62 -9.62
N GLU A 72 -9.51 -14.27 -10.70
CA GLU A 72 -10.82 -14.89 -10.79
C GLU A 72 -10.97 -16.04 -9.75
N GLN A 73 -9.96 -16.91 -9.65
CA GLN A 73 -9.96 -17.97 -8.65
C GLN A 73 -9.95 -17.42 -7.22
N LEU A 74 -9.14 -16.36 -6.95
CA LEU A 74 -9.13 -15.71 -5.65
C LEU A 74 -10.49 -15.15 -5.27
N GLN A 75 -11.21 -14.55 -6.22
CA GLN A 75 -12.56 -14.02 -5.98
C GLN A 75 -13.53 -15.14 -5.57
N ILE A 76 -13.46 -16.31 -6.21
CA ILE A 76 -14.26 -17.49 -5.87
C ILE A 76 -13.90 -17.99 -4.47
N ASP A 77 -12.62 -18.13 -4.15
CA ASP A 77 -12.16 -18.68 -2.87
C ASP A 77 -12.54 -17.75 -1.70
N VAL A 78 -12.43 -16.44 -1.89
CA VAL A 78 -12.84 -15.44 -0.89
C VAL A 78 -14.38 -15.45 -0.73
N ALA A 79 -15.15 -15.55 -1.83
CA ALA A 79 -16.60 -15.64 -1.76
C ALA A 79 -17.07 -16.86 -0.95
N ASN A 80 -16.45 -18.03 -1.18
CA ASN A 80 -16.71 -19.25 -0.43
C ASN A 80 -16.37 -19.10 1.06
N THR A 81 -15.29 -18.38 1.38
CA THR A 81 -14.87 -18.16 2.77
C THR A 81 -15.79 -17.19 3.51
N LEU A 82 -16.33 -16.20 2.82
CA LEU A 82 -17.21 -15.19 3.40
C LEU A 82 -18.66 -15.63 3.54
N ASP A 83 -19.09 -16.70 2.84
CA ASP A 83 -20.45 -17.24 2.91
C ASP A 83 -21.55 -16.16 2.81
N GLY A 84 -21.41 -15.26 1.84
CA GLY A 84 -22.36 -14.17 1.58
C GLY A 84 -22.10 -12.88 2.38
N GLU A 85 -21.16 -12.84 3.34
CA GLU A 85 -20.77 -11.59 3.99
C GLU A 85 -20.10 -10.63 2.98
N LYS A 86 -20.38 -9.33 3.12
CA LYS A 86 -19.75 -8.30 2.28
C LYS A 86 -18.42 -7.85 2.87
N LEU A 87 -17.44 -7.64 2.00
CA LEU A 87 -16.16 -7.03 2.37
C LEU A 87 -16.36 -5.56 2.76
N GLN A 88 -15.87 -5.18 3.94
CA GLN A 88 -15.72 -3.77 4.31
C GLN A 88 -14.69 -3.09 3.43
N GLY A 89 -13.67 -3.80 2.99
CA GLY A 89 -12.70 -3.18 2.10
C GLY A 89 -11.59 -4.08 1.59
N LEU A 90 -10.82 -3.47 0.70
CA LEU A 90 -9.60 -4.02 0.13
C LEU A 90 -8.42 -3.13 0.51
N VAL A 91 -7.29 -3.74 0.86
CA VAL A 91 -6.01 -3.03 1.05
C VAL A 91 -5.03 -3.48 -0.02
N HIS A 92 -4.75 -2.61 -0.97
CA HIS A 92 -3.79 -2.86 -2.03
C HIS A 92 -2.39 -2.38 -1.59
N SER A 93 -1.65 -3.27 -0.92
CA SER A 93 -0.27 -3.02 -0.45
C SER A 93 0.75 -3.75 -1.34
N VAL A 94 0.60 -3.54 -2.65
CA VAL A 94 1.40 -4.24 -3.67
C VAL A 94 2.34 -3.24 -4.36
N ALA A 95 3.61 -3.63 -4.47
CA ALA A 95 4.60 -2.95 -5.26
C ALA A 95 5.67 -3.95 -5.73
N PHE A 96 5.98 -3.90 -6.99
CA PHE A 96 7.06 -4.66 -7.59
C PHE A 96 7.79 -3.82 -8.63
N ALA A 97 9.11 -3.86 -8.62
CA ALA A 97 9.95 -3.34 -9.69
C ALA A 97 11.17 -4.24 -9.83
N ASP A 98 11.53 -4.57 -11.05
CA ASP A 98 12.74 -5.28 -11.38
C ASP A 98 13.91 -4.28 -11.49
N TYR A 99 14.81 -4.32 -10.52
CA TYR A 99 16.05 -3.54 -10.48
C TYR A 99 17.29 -4.37 -10.87
N SER A 100 17.13 -5.52 -11.49
CA SER A 100 18.25 -6.41 -11.85
C SER A 100 19.27 -5.78 -12.80
N ALA A 101 18.85 -4.80 -13.61
CA ALA A 101 19.73 -4.01 -14.47
C ALA A 101 20.66 -3.04 -13.72
N GLY A 102 20.49 -2.92 -12.39
CA GLY A 102 21.22 -1.96 -11.56
C GLY A 102 20.72 -0.51 -11.71
N PRO A 103 21.43 0.44 -11.09
CA PRO A 103 21.10 1.86 -11.23
C PRO A 103 21.44 2.34 -12.65
N LEU A 104 20.41 2.83 -13.35
CA LEU A 104 20.51 3.37 -14.70
C LEU A 104 19.96 4.80 -14.72
N PRO A 105 20.43 5.68 -15.62
CA PRO A 105 19.75 6.92 -15.95
C PRO A 105 18.29 6.64 -16.30
N PHE A 106 17.38 7.52 -15.89
CA PHE A 106 15.94 7.25 -15.97
C PHE A 106 15.47 6.94 -17.42
N GLU A 107 16.01 7.65 -18.41
CA GLU A 107 15.70 7.44 -19.83
C GLU A 107 16.19 6.09 -20.39
N GLN A 108 17.05 5.38 -19.66
CA GLN A 108 17.53 4.04 -20.00
C GLN A 108 16.74 2.94 -19.29
N THR A 109 15.64 3.28 -18.64
CA THR A 109 14.77 2.31 -17.96
C THR A 109 14.34 1.19 -18.93
N PRO A 110 14.59 -0.11 -18.60
CA PRO A 110 14.19 -1.19 -19.47
C PRO A 110 12.67 -1.23 -19.64
N ARG A 111 12.19 -1.25 -20.88
CA ARG A 111 10.76 -1.23 -21.21
C ARG A 111 9.98 -2.33 -20.49
N ASN A 112 10.53 -3.56 -20.47
CA ASN A 112 9.83 -4.70 -19.85
C ASN A 112 9.71 -4.53 -18.32
N ALA A 113 10.78 -4.05 -17.65
CA ALA A 113 10.74 -3.78 -16.21
C ALA A 113 9.72 -2.69 -15.86
N PHE A 114 9.66 -1.62 -16.69
CA PHE A 114 8.67 -0.56 -16.50
C PHE A 114 7.23 -1.07 -16.67
N LEU A 115 6.97 -1.81 -17.74
CA LEU A 115 5.62 -2.36 -18.01
C LEU A 115 5.18 -3.36 -16.93
N GLN A 116 6.08 -4.24 -16.48
CA GLN A 116 5.79 -5.17 -15.40
C GLN A 116 5.48 -4.43 -14.08
N ALA A 117 6.24 -3.36 -13.79
CA ALA A 117 5.96 -2.56 -12.59
C ALA A 117 4.59 -1.86 -12.68
N VAL A 118 4.20 -1.35 -13.85
CA VAL A 118 2.86 -0.78 -14.09
C VAL A 118 1.79 -1.86 -13.89
N ASP A 119 1.99 -3.03 -14.47
CA ASP A 119 1.04 -4.14 -14.39
C ASP A 119 0.82 -4.58 -12.94
N VAL A 120 1.90 -4.97 -12.25
CA VAL A 120 1.82 -5.50 -10.87
C VAL A 120 1.50 -4.43 -9.83
N SER A 121 2.00 -3.20 -9.96
CA SER A 121 1.91 -2.18 -8.90
C SER A 121 0.81 -1.14 -9.13
N CYS A 122 0.20 -1.09 -10.31
CA CYS A 122 -0.86 -0.12 -10.65
C CYS A 122 -2.08 -0.82 -11.23
N TYR A 123 -1.95 -1.54 -12.36
CA TYR A 123 -3.09 -2.17 -13.04
C TYR A 123 -3.77 -3.23 -12.16
N SER A 124 -3.02 -3.94 -11.34
CA SER A 124 -3.58 -4.90 -10.38
C SER A 124 -4.64 -4.29 -9.46
N LEU A 125 -4.54 -2.99 -9.10
CA LEU A 125 -5.60 -2.29 -8.34
C LEU A 125 -6.92 -2.26 -9.13
N LEU A 126 -6.87 -1.99 -10.43
CA LEU A 126 -8.04 -1.98 -11.30
C LEU A 126 -8.64 -3.39 -11.38
N ALA A 127 -7.80 -4.38 -11.62
CA ALA A 127 -8.19 -5.78 -11.78
C ALA A 127 -8.88 -6.30 -10.51
N VAL A 128 -8.27 -6.15 -9.32
CA VAL A 128 -8.89 -6.61 -8.08
C VAL A 128 -10.13 -5.78 -7.71
N SER A 129 -10.15 -4.48 -7.99
CA SER A 129 -11.34 -3.66 -7.74
C SER A 129 -12.53 -4.15 -8.59
N ASN A 130 -12.29 -4.49 -9.85
CA ASN A 130 -13.31 -5.04 -10.73
C ASN A 130 -13.80 -6.41 -10.24
N ALA A 131 -12.89 -7.33 -9.97
CA ALA A 131 -13.23 -8.70 -9.52
C ALA A 131 -14.03 -8.71 -8.21
N PHE A 132 -13.66 -7.85 -7.26
CA PHE A 132 -14.28 -7.79 -5.95
C PHE A 132 -15.43 -6.78 -5.84
N ARG A 133 -15.78 -6.04 -6.91
CA ARG A 133 -16.91 -5.09 -6.92
C ARG A 133 -18.20 -5.67 -6.34
N PRO A 134 -18.67 -6.86 -6.76
CA PRO A 134 -19.93 -7.42 -6.25
C PRO A 134 -19.86 -7.86 -4.78
N MET A 135 -18.65 -7.98 -4.23
CA MET A 135 -18.42 -8.44 -2.86
C MET A 135 -18.23 -7.29 -1.87
N LEU A 136 -17.88 -6.10 -2.32
CA LEU A 136 -17.75 -4.92 -1.46
C LEU A 136 -19.11 -4.49 -0.90
N ASP A 137 -19.12 -4.01 0.35
CA ASP A 137 -20.30 -3.37 0.93
C ASP A 137 -20.60 -2.08 0.13
N PRO A 138 -21.77 -1.98 -0.53
CA PRO A 138 -22.07 -0.84 -1.41
C PRO A 138 -22.26 0.47 -0.67
N GLU A 139 -22.57 0.45 0.64
CA GLU A 139 -22.85 1.64 1.44
C GLU A 139 -21.61 2.17 2.18
N THR A 140 -20.76 1.28 2.69
CA THR A 140 -19.65 1.64 3.57
C THR A 140 -18.28 1.18 3.07
N GLY A 141 -18.24 0.42 1.99
CA GLY A 141 -17.02 -0.18 1.44
C GLY A 141 -15.92 0.83 1.15
N SER A 142 -14.66 0.41 1.30
CA SER A 142 -13.50 1.26 1.07
C SER A 142 -12.32 0.47 0.51
N VAL A 143 -11.70 1.01 -0.53
CA VAL A 143 -10.47 0.48 -1.13
C VAL A 143 -9.34 1.44 -0.81
N VAL A 144 -8.28 0.93 -0.16
CA VAL A 144 -7.12 1.73 0.24
C VAL A 144 -5.86 1.17 -0.42
N ALA A 145 -5.20 2.00 -1.22
CA ALA A 145 -3.94 1.66 -1.85
C ALA A 145 -2.75 2.23 -1.05
N ILE A 146 -1.63 1.51 -1.02
CA ILE A 146 -0.37 2.05 -0.50
C ILE A 146 0.40 2.69 -1.67
N SER A 147 0.55 4.03 -1.58
CA SER A 147 1.31 4.83 -2.52
C SER A 147 2.64 5.28 -1.89
N ILE A 148 3.12 6.47 -2.24
CA ILE A 148 4.32 7.11 -1.69
C ILE A 148 4.04 8.58 -1.42
N SER A 149 4.77 9.20 -0.49
CA SER A 149 4.52 10.58 -0.02
C SER A 149 4.60 11.62 -1.12
N THR A 150 5.40 11.37 -2.15
CA THR A 150 5.44 12.21 -3.33
C THR A 150 5.68 11.40 -4.60
N THR A 151 4.79 11.54 -5.56
CA THR A 151 4.89 10.94 -6.91
C THR A 151 5.60 11.89 -7.89
N ARG A 152 6.03 13.07 -7.41
CA ARG A 152 6.75 14.07 -8.19
C ARG A 152 8.21 14.23 -7.75
N MET A 153 8.71 13.36 -6.89
CA MET A 153 10.12 13.37 -6.51
C MET A 153 10.99 12.79 -7.63
N ALA A 154 12.20 13.29 -7.72
CA ALA A 154 13.27 12.67 -8.49
C ALA A 154 14.35 12.20 -7.52
N ALA A 155 14.62 10.89 -7.51
CA ALA A 155 15.72 10.29 -6.76
C ALA A 155 16.47 9.36 -7.72
N GLU A 156 17.79 9.55 -7.84
CA GLU A 156 18.61 8.89 -8.87
C GLU A 156 18.55 7.35 -8.80
N ASN A 157 18.36 6.81 -7.60
CA ASN A 157 18.36 5.36 -7.37
C ASN A 157 16.96 4.77 -7.14
N TYR A 158 15.88 5.57 -7.21
CA TYR A 158 14.52 5.10 -6.99
C TYR A 158 13.87 4.56 -8.27
N GLY A 159 14.48 4.82 -9.43
CA GLY A 159 14.03 4.34 -10.73
C GLY A 159 12.63 4.86 -11.11
N PHE A 160 11.82 3.97 -11.65
CA PHE A 160 10.53 4.29 -12.26
C PHE A 160 9.31 4.09 -11.32
N MET A 161 9.51 3.78 -10.04
CA MET A 161 8.39 3.51 -9.13
C MET A 161 7.52 4.77 -8.87
N ALA A 162 8.12 5.97 -8.85
CA ALA A 162 7.34 7.20 -8.67
C ALA A 162 6.32 7.45 -9.80
N PRO A 163 6.67 7.36 -11.09
CA PRO A 163 5.69 7.39 -12.19
C PRO A 163 4.62 6.31 -12.10
N VAL A 164 4.98 5.09 -11.69
CA VAL A 164 4.01 3.99 -11.51
C VAL A 164 3.01 4.31 -10.39
N LYS A 165 3.49 4.87 -9.27
CA LYS A 165 2.61 5.30 -8.18
C LYS A 165 1.80 6.54 -8.52
N ALA A 166 2.28 7.43 -9.39
CA ALA A 166 1.48 8.53 -9.92
C ALA A 166 0.30 8.02 -10.76
N ALA A 167 0.52 6.98 -11.57
CA ALA A 167 -0.55 6.31 -12.31
C ALA A 167 -1.57 5.65 -11.37
N LEU A 168 -1.10 4.98 -10.29
CA LEU A 168 -1.95 4.42 -9.25
C LEU A 168 -2.83 5.51 -8.60
N ASP A 169 -2.22 6.62 -8.17
CA ASP A 169 -2.94 7.72 -7.50
C ASP A 169 -4.01 8.33 -8.43
N SER A 170 -3.68 8.54 -9.71
CA SER A 170 -4.63 9.02 -10.70
C SER A 170 -5.79 8.03 -10.91
N SER A 171 -5.51 6.73 -10.90
CA SER A 171 -6.51 5.66 -11.12
C SER A 171 -7.60 5.64 -10.03
N LEU A 172 -7.31 6.08 -8.80
CA LEU A 172 -8.29 6.14 -7.71
C LEU A 172 -9.51 7.01 -8.07
N CYS A 173 -9.29 8.15 -8.73
CA CYS A 173 -10.38 9.04 -9.14
C CYS A 173 -11.31 8.38 -10.17
N PHE A 174 -10.74 7.65 -11.13
CA PHE A 174 -11.50 6.96 -12.16
C PHE A 174 -12.26 5.76 -11.59
N LEU A 175 -11.65 5.00 -10.67
CA LEU A 175 -12.32 3.91 -9.96
C LEU A 175 -13.49 4.43 -9.11
N ALA A 176 -13.26 5.47 -8.31
CA ALA A 176 -14.33 6.09 -7.51
C ALA A 176 -15.47 6.58 -8.39
N LYS A 177 -15.18 7.23 -9.53
CA LYS A 177 -16.20 7.68 -10.49
C LYS A 177 -16.97 6.50 -11.11
N SER A 178 -16.28 5.43 -11.49
CA SER A 178 -16.92 4.23 -12.04
C SER A 178 -17.86 3.56 -11.03
N PHE A 179 -17.41 3.43 -9.76
CA PHE A 179 -18.19 2.79 -8.70
C PHE A 179 -19.35 3.67 -8.19
N SER A 180 -19.27 4.99 -8.35
CA SER A 180 -20.33 5.91 -7.90
C SER A 180 -21.67 5.77 -8.63
N THR A 181 -21.73 4.97 -9.68
CA THR A 181 -22.95 4.71 -10.43
C THR A 181 -23.97 3.85 -9.65
N ASP A 182 -23.47 2.97 -8.76
CA ASP A 182 -24.27 1.96 -8.07
C ASP A 182 -23.83 1.68 -6.62
N SER A 183 -22.83 2.43 -6.13
CA SER A 183 -22.32 2.26 -4.76
C SER A 183 -21.74 3.55 -4.19
N LYS A 184 -21.49 3.55 -2.87
CA LYS A 184 -20.75 4.58 -2.14
C LYS A 184 -19.32 4.15 -1.77
N VAL A 185 -18.81 3.12 -2.45
CA VAL A 185 -17.44 2.61 -2.20
C VAL A 185 -16.42 3.73 -2.46
N ARG A 186 -15.53 3.93 -1.52
CA ARG A 186 -14.49 4.95 -1.54
C ARG A 186 -13.15 4.40 -1.96
N PHE A 187 -12.37 5.19 -2.67
CA PHE A 187 -11.02 4.84 -3.14
C PHE A 187 -10.04 5.90 -2.66
N ASN A 188 -9.10 5.52 -1.80
CA ASN A 188 -8.10 6.41 -1.25
C ASN A 188 -6.71 5.77 -1.29
N ALA A 189 -5.67 6.59 -1.16
CA ALA A 189 -4.31 6.13 -0.93
C ALA A 189 -3.79 6.59 0.44
N VAL A 190 -2.94 5.77 1.04
CA VAL A 190 -2.02 6.18 2.09
C VAL A 190 -0.64 6.28 1.48
N SER A 191 -0.02 7.45 1.62
CA SER A 191 1.20 7.84 0.92
C SER A 191 2.34 8.09 1.92
N PRO A 192 3.03 7.02 2.37
CA PRO A 192 4.08 7.15 3.37
C PRO A 192 5.35 7.80 2.81
N GLY A 193 6.11 8.44 3.68
CA GLY A 193 7.52 8.72 3.48
C GLY A 193 8.36 7.44 3.42
N LEU A 194 9.68 7.56 3.59
CA LEU A 194 10.56 6.39 3.54
C LEU A 194 10.32 5.48 4.76
N LEU A 195 10.11 4.19 4.49
CA LEU A 195 9.84 3.16 5.49
C LEU A 195 10.89 2.05 5.43
N LYS A 196 11.25 1.48 6.59
CA LYS A 196 12.06 0.24 6.64
C LYS A 196 11.18 -0.99 6.40
N THR A 197 10.96 -1.34 5.15
CA THR A 197 10.18 -2.51 4.74
C THR A 197 11.00 -3.53 3.98
N SER A 198 10.44 -4.72 3.74
CA SER A 198 11.07 -5.71 2.87
C SER A 198 11.15 -5.26 1.40
N ALA A 199 10.19 -4.48 0.94
CA ALA A 199 10.21 -3.93 -0.42
C ALA A 199 11.32 -2.89 -0.59
N SER A 200 11.51 -2.00 0.39
CA SER A 200 12.55 -0.98 0.34
C SER A 200 13.98 -1.54 0.45
N ALA A 201 14.15 -2.70 1.08
CA ALA A 201 15.45 -3.35 1.19
C ALA A 201 16.05 -3.79 -0.16
N GLY A 202 15.23 -3.91 -1.20
CA GLY A 202 15.68 -4.23 -2.56
C GLY A 202 16.09 -3.01 -3.40
N ILE A 203 15.95 -1.79 -2.88
CA ILE A 203 16.29 -0.56 -3.61
C ILE A 203 17.75 -0.19 -3.32
N PRO A 204 18.63 -0.09 -4.34
CA PRO A 204 20.02 0.31 -4.16
C PRO A 204 20.15 1.67 -3.45
N GLY A 205 21.03 1.78 -2.44
CA GLY A 205 21.28 3.04 -1.71
C GLY A 205 20.11 3.51 -0.82
N TYR A 206 19.09 2.68 -0.61
CA TYR A 206 17.91 3.07 0.18
C TYR A 206 18.23 3.43 1.63
N VAL A 207 19.22 2.78 2.23
CA VAL A 207 19.58 3.03 3.65
C VAL A 207 20.02 4.47 3.86
N ASP A 208 20.87 5.00 2.98
CA ASP A 208 21.36 6.37 3.08
C ASP A 208 20.22 7.38 2.89
N SER A 209 19.35 7.11 1.90
CA SER A 209 18.14 7.92 1.67
C SER A 209 17.19 7.89 2.88
N TYR A 210 17.05 6.73 3.54
CA TYR A 210 16.25 6.58 4.74
C TYR A 210 16.84 7.37 5.93
N LEU A 211 18.16 7.31 6.15
CA LEU A 211 18.83 8.06 7.22
C LEU A 211 18.73 9.57 6.99
N PHE A 212 18.85 10.01 5.74
CA PHE A 212 18.58 11.41 5.38
C PHE A 212 17.12 11.79 5.68
N ALA A 213 16.17 10.97 5.26
CA ALA A 213 14.73 11.20 5.49
C ALA A 213 14.40 11.31 6.99
N GLU A 214 15.02 10.47 7.82
CA GLU A 214 14.87 10.53 9.29
C GLU A 214 15.26 11.90 9.83
N GLN A 215 16.40 12.48 9.37
CA GLN A 215 16.84 13.80 9.75
C GLN A 215 15.95 14.92 9.16
N ALA A 216 15.35 14.69 7.99
CA ALA A 216 14.53 15.67 7.31
C ALA A 216 13.09 15.74 7.85
N THR A 217 12.62 14.76 8.64
CA THR A 217 11.31 14.86 9.30
C THR A 217 11.31 15.97 10.37
N LEU A 218 10.17 16.62 10.57
CA LEU A 218 10.06 17.69 11.58
C LEU A 218 10.27 17.20 13.01
N ARG A 219 10.07 15.92 13.27
CA ARG A 219 10.26 15.28 14.60
C ARG A 219 11.63 14.58 14.74
N ARG A 220 12.47 14.55 13.71
CA ARG A 220 13.77 13.85 13.68
C ARG A 220 13.67 12.33 13.93
N GLU A 221 12.53 11.76 13.63
CA GLU A 221 12.27 10.33 13.73
C GLU A 221 11.54 9.88 12.48
N ALA A 222 11.99 8.76 11.91
CA ALA A 222 11.35 8.20 10.73
C ALA A 222 9.91 7.75 11.01
N VAL A 223 9.09 7.82 9.98
CA VAL A 223 7.72 7.26 10.04
C VAL A 223 7.79 5.76 10.27
N GLN A 224 6.96 5.29 11.20
CA GLN A 224 6.83 3.87 11.51
C GLN A 224 5.72 3.24 10.65
N THR A 225 5.91 1.97 10.29
CA THR A 225 4.94 1.23 9.47
C THR A 225 3.57 1.13 10.16
N GLU A 226 3.55 1.12 11.49
CA GLU A 226 2.30 1.10 12.28
C GLU A 226 1.51 2.42 12.15
N GLU A 227 2.18 3.57 12.04
CA GLU A 227 1.51 4.87 11.82
C GLU A 227 0.79 4.89 10.47
N VAL A 228 1.40 4.27 9.45
CA VAL A 228 0.77 4.07 8.14
C VAL A 228 -0.44 3.15 8.27
N ALA A 229 -0.30 2.04 9.00
CA ALA A 229 -1.37 1.06 9.22
C ALA A 229 -2.59 1.67 9.94
N ASN A 230 -2.37 2.53 10.94
CA ASN A 230 -3.43 3.27 11.63
C ASN A 230 -4.25 4.13 10.67
N THR A 231 -3.58 4.82 9.73
CA THR A 231 -4.26 5.63 8.72
C THR A 231 -5.06 4.76 7.74
N VAL A 232 -4.52 3.60 7.34
CA VAL A 232 -5.25 2.63 6.51
C VAL A 232 -6.52 2.15 7.22
N ALA A 233 -6.43 1.76 8.50
CA ALA A 233 -7.59 1.32 9.28
C ALA A 233 -8.65 2.44 9.39
N PHE A 234 -8.24 3.69 9.60
CA PHE A 234 -9.15 4.84 9.59
C PHE A 234 -9.84 5.01 8.23
N LEU A 235 -9.13 4.90 7.11
CA LEU A 235 -9.71 5.04 5.77
C LEU A 235 -10.64 3.88 5.39
N LEU A 236 -10.44 2.68 5.95
CA LEU A 236 -11.36 1.55 5.80
C LEU A 236 -12.63 1.71 6.64
N SER A 237 -12.56 2.50 7.70
CA SER A 237 -13.65 2.73 8.64
C SER A 237 -14.77 3.59 8.02
N PRO A 238 -16.05 3.35 8.37
CA PRO A 238 -17.15 4.27 8.05
C PRO A 238 -16.94 5.69 8.59
N ARG A 239 -16.06 5.89 9.59
CA ARG A 239 -15.73 7.21 10.15
C ARG A 239 -15.03 8.14 9.16
N SER A 240 -14.45 7.60 8.09
CA SER A 240 -13.84 8.37 7.01
C SER A 240 -14.76 8.54 5.79
N SER A 241 -16.09 8.45 5.96
CA SER A 241 -17.08 8.49 4.87
C SER A 241 -17.01 9.72 3.96
N GLY A 242 -16.53 10.86 4.47
CA GLY A 242 -16.31 12.07 3.69
C GLY A 242 -14.99 12.11 2.91
N ILE A 243 -14.13 11.11 3.05
CA ILE A 243 -12.81 11.07 2.38
C ILE A 243 -12.89 10.09 1.21
N ASN A 244 -12.78 10.63 -0.01
CA ASN A 244 -12.77 9.85 -1.24
C ASN A 244 -11.80 10.47 -2.24
N THR A 245 -11.09 9.65 -3.00
CA THR A 245 -10.09 10.05 -4.02
C THR A 245 -8.89 10.84 -3.48
N GLN A 246 -8.56 10.66 -2.19
CA GLN A 246 -7.45 11.36 -1.56
C GLN A 246 -6.24 10.47 -1.36
N GLY A 247 -5.04 11.05 -1.57
CA GLY A 247 -3.77 10.49 -1.12
C GLY A 247 -3.36 11.17 0.19
N LEU A 248 -3.47 10.47 1.32
CA LEU A 248 -3.05 11.00 2.61
C LEU A 248 -1.56 10.77 2.83
N VAL A 249 -0.81 11.87 2.88
CA VAL A 249 0.64 11.83 3.10
C VAL A 249 0.94 11.58 4.58
N ILE A 250 1.77 10.57 4.85
CA ILE A 250 2.23 10.17 6.18
C ILE A 250 3.76 10.19 6.16
N ASP A 251 4.36 11.37 6.29
CA ASP A 251 5.82 11.59 6.16
C ASP A 251 6.43 12.38 7.32
N ALA A 252 5.70 12.61 8.38
CA ALA A 252 6.13 13.40 9.54
C ALA A 252 6.66 14.79 9.18
N GLY A 253 6.09 15.39 8.11
CA GLY A 253 6.43 16.73 7.65
C GLY A 253 7.71 16.82 6.82
N MET A 254 8.30 15.69 6.39
CA MET A 254 9.51 15.68 5.57
C MET A 254 9.34 16.47 4.26
N SER A 255 8.22 16.32 3.58
CA SER A 255 7.97 16.94 2.27
C SER A 255 7.81 18.46 2.32
N VAL A 256 7.58 19.04 3.50
CA VAL A 256 7.42 20.48 3.71
C VAL A 256 8.63 21.12 4.39
N ASN A 257 9.60 20.33 4.85
CA ASN A 257 10.83 20.81 5.50
C ASN A 257 11.90 21.16 4.45
N TYR A 258 11.74 22.32 3.82
CA TYR A 258 12.53 22.70 2.64
C TYR A 258 13.97 23.11 2.99
N PHE A 259 14.17 23.89 4.07
CA PHE A 259 15.49 24.26 4.58
C PHE A 259 15.62 23.93 6.06
N ASP A 260 16.37 22.88 6.32
CA ASP A 260 16.70 22.46 7.68
C ASP A 260 18.08 22.95 8.07
N LYS A 261 18.17 23.72 9.17
CA LYS A 261 19.41 24.33 9.64
C LYS A 261 20.49 23.30 9.97
N ASP A 262 20.11 22.18 10.57
CA ASP A 262 21.08 21.17 11.01
C ASP A 262 21.62 20.39 9.81
N ILE A 263 20.76 20.08 8.82
CA ILE A 263 21.17 19.47 7.56
C ILE A 263 22.11 20.40 6.80
N VAL A 264 21.80 21.70 6.71
CA VAL A 264 22.67 22.70 6.07
C VAL A 264 24.00 22.80 6.80
N THR A 265 24.01 22.79 8.14
CA THR A 265 25.24 22.84 8.93
C THR A 265 26.08 21.57 8.75
N ALA A 266 25.45 20.40 8.75
CA ALA A 266 26.14 19.12 8.49
C ALA A 266 26.80 19.10 7.10
N TYR A 267 26.12 19.60 6.07
CA TYR A 267 26.67 19.75 4.72
C TYR A 267 27.91 20.68 4.71
N GLN A 268 27.83 21.85 5.35
CA GLN A 268 28.97 22.80 5.43
C GLN A 268 30.17 22.21 6.14
N ASN A 269 29.96 21.38 7.18
CA ASN A 269 31.04 20.76 7.93
C ASN A 269 31.64 19.54 7.20
N GLY A 270 30.89 18.84 6.36
CA GLY A 270 31.36 17.72 5.54
C GLY A 270 32.00 18.13 4.21
N ALA A 271 31.77 19.36 3.77
CA ALA A 271 32.33 19.93 2.53
C ALA A 271 33.74 20.51 2.70
N LYS A 272 34.33 20.40 3.89
CA LYS A 272 35.74 20.75 4.16
C LYS A 272 36.58 19.48 4.25
#